data_c94ecf8416dd04bbcbd00246fcd7f90f
#
_entry.id   c94ecf8416dd04bbcbd00246fcd7f90f
#
_cell.length_a   1.000
_cell.length_b   1.000
_cell.length_c   1.000
_cell.angle_alpha   90.00
_cell.angle_beta   90.00
_cell.angle_gamma   90.00
#
_symmetry.space_group_name_H-M   'P 1'
#
loop_
_entity.id
_entity.type
_entity.pdbx_description
1 polymer ?
#
loop_
_entity_poly.entity_id
_entity_poly.type
_entity_poly.pdbx_seq_one_letter_code
_entity_poly.pdbx_strand_id
1 'polypeptide(L)'
;MLQIHPNARTTPVVRAEIARSDEPSGVLARRFGVSTETVRKWRKRGPDDCLDHSARPHRLPWKATEEERAVVCALRRATNFALDDLTFVVAHFLPHLNRDSIWRILRAEGLSRRPPPSSDKPRRGQGTFKEYDLGFVHIDIKHLPKLRTADGERRKRYLYVAIDRRSRSVHLAVKDDETEKSAIAFLREAAAAFPFRLTHVLADNGSCFTPAFARVCHELGAEYRHTKPYSPHTNGMVERFNGRVGSEVLGITIHSHAQLERLLRGFNAAYNARRQRVLDGKTPDQVVAERLKARRKLANPKPHGRAGPAEIDAARRTAEAAKEVSQPDS
;
A
#
# COMPACT_ATOMS: atom_id res chain seq x y z
N MET A 1 37.60 13.88 19.13
CA MET A 1 37.53 13.78 20.61
C MET A 1 37.04 12.37 20.94
N LEU A 2 37.89 11.60 21.66
CA LEU A 2 37.46 10.29 22.19
C LEU A 2 36.45 10.55 23.31
N GLN A 3 35.16 10.23 23.08
CA GLN A 3 34.18 10.31 24.14
C GLN A 3 34.36 9.12 25.09
N ILE A 4 34.93 9.38 26.25
CA ILE A 4 35.01 8.44 27.35
C ILE A 4 33.68 8.51 28.12
N HIS A 5 33.03 7.40 28.35
CA HIS A 5 31.78 7.39 29.13
C HIS A 5 32.00 8.02 30.51
N PRO A 6 31.13 8.93 31.00
CA PRO A 6 31.33 9.63 32.26
C PRO A 6 31.60 8.71 33.48
N ASN A 7 31.06 7.51 33.45
CA ASN A 7 31.23 6.48 34.51
C ASN A 7 32.41 5.52 34.25
N ALA A 8 33.23 5.77 33.24
CA ALA A 8 34.38 4.93 32.98
C ALA A 8 35.43 5.08 34.08
N ARG A 9 35.73 4.03 34.83
CA ARG A 9 36.75 4.00 35.89
C ARG A 9 38.19 3.89 35.33
N THR A 10 38.33 3.61 34.05
CA THR A 10 39.63 3.51 33.37
C THR A 10 39.63 4.31 32.07
N THR A 11 40.68 5.08 31.85
CA THR A 11 40.97 5.74 30.59
C THR A 11 41.74 4.79 29.66
N PRO A 12 41.81 5.04 28.33
CA PRO A 12 42.63 4.25 27.42
C PRO A 12 44.09 4.16 27.84
N VAL A 13 44.64 5.23 28.45
CA VAL A 13 46.03 5.25 28.96
C VAL A 13 46.20 4.29 30.11
N VAL A 14 45.30 4.33 31.10
CA VAL A 14 45.31 3.39 32.25
C VAL A 14 45.13 1.94 31.76
N ARG A 15 44.28 1.71 30.76
CA ARG A 15 44.04 0.37 30.17
C ARG A 15 45.31 -0.16 29.49
N ALA A 16 46.03 0.71 28.76
CA ALA A 16 47.30 0.33 28.14
C ALA A 16 48.37 0.05 29.18
N GLU A 17 48.43 0.82 30.29
CA GLU A 17 49.34 0.57 31.39
C GLU A 17 49.06 -0.78 32.06
N ILE A 18 47.77 -1.07 32.35
CA ILE A 18 47.35 -2.38 32.87
C ILE A 18 47.72 -3.52 31.93
N ALA A 19 47.56 -3.31 30.61
CA ALA A 19 47.86 -4.34 29.62
C ALA A 19 49.36 -4.65 29.48
N ARG A 20 50.21 -3.65 29.69
CA ARG A 20 51.70 -3.77 29.62
C ARG A 20 52.35 -4.27 30.92
N SER A 21 51.66 -4.13 32.05
CA SER A 21 52.25 -4.42 33.36
C SER A 21 52.25 -5.91 33.65
N ASP A 22 53.36 -6.43 34.20
CA ASP A 22 53.51 -7.79 34.64
C ASP A 22 53.20 -8.00 36.14
N GLU A 23 52.80 -6.93 36.84
CA GLU A 23 52.45 -6.98 38.26
C GLU A 23 51.21 -7.90 38.48
N PRO A 24 51.13 -8.56 39.64
CA PRO A 24 49.97 -9.40 39.98
C PRO A 24 48.65 -8.68 39.82
N SER A 25 47.62 -9.32 39.23
CA SER A 25 46.32 -8.72 38.95
C SER A 25 45.67 -8.09 40.19
N GLY A 26 45.89 -8.64 41.39
CA GLY A 26 45.35 -8.09 42.64
C GLY A 26 46.02 -6.76 43.03
N VAL A 27 47.30 -6.54 42.69
CA VAL A 27 48.06 -5.30 42.96
C VAL A 27 47.51 -4.20 42.04
N LEU A 28 47.43 -4.48 40.73
CA LEU A 28 46.90 -3.52 39.76
C LEU A 28 45.42 -3.19 40.02
N ALA A 29 44.65 -4.17 40.45
CA ALA A 29 43.23 -3.94 40.79
C ALA A 29 43.08 -2.90 41.93
N ARG A 30 43.89 -3.04 42.97
CA ARG A 30 43.94 -2.06 44.10
C ARG A 30 44.48 -0.71 43.66
N ARG A 31 45.58 -0.70 42.89
CA ARG A 31 46.21 0.56 42.42
C ARG A 31 45.26 1.40 41.55
N PHE A 32 44.50 0.79 40.66
CA PHE A 32 43.62 1.53 39.74
C PHE A 32 42.15 1.52 40.21
N GLY A 33 41.84 0.98 41.37
CA GLY A 33 40.45 1.00 41.90
C GLY A 33 39.45 0.19 41.04
N VAL A 34 39.89 -0.91 40.39
CA VAL A 34 39.11 -1.77 39.52
C VAL A 34 39.11 -3.20 40.04
N SER A 35 38.23 -4.06 39.47
CA SER A 35 38.23 -5.48 39.78
C SER A 35 39.40 -6.20 39.11
N THR A 36 39.81 -7.35 39.69
CA THR A 36 40.82 -8.23 39.09
C THR A 36 40.37 -8.74 37.72
N GLU A 37 39.06 -8.90 37.52
CA GLU A 37 38.46 -9.28 36.22
C GLU A 37 38.68 -8.20 35.18
N THR A 38 38.56 -6.91 35.55
CA THR A 38 38.85 -5.78 34.66
C THR A 38 40.32 -5.80 34.26
N VAL A 39 41.25 -6.12 35.18
CA VAL A 39 42.70 -6.22 34.86
C VAL A 39 42.93 -7.37 33.85
N ARG A 40 42.35 -8.54 34.10
CA ARG A 40 42.43 -9.70 33.17
C ARG A 40 41.89 -9.38 31.80
N LYS A 41 40.75 -8.68 31.74
CA LYS A 41 40.12 -8.23 30.49
C LYS A 41 41.10 -7.38 29.67
N TRP A 42 41.73 -6.34 30.26
CA TRP A 42 42.61 -5.45 29.53
C TRP A 42 43.93 -6.14 29.14
N ARG A 43 44.48 -6.99 29.95
CA ARG A 43 45.60 -7.85 29.56
C ARG A 43 45.32 -8.73 28.37
N LYS A 44 44.14 -9.40 28.36
CA LYS A 44 43.70 -10.24 27.24
C LYS A 44 43.55 -9.47 25.95
N ARG A 45 43.11 -8.17 26.01
CA ARG A 45 42.96 -7.31 24.85
C ARG A 45 44.28 -6.77 24.33
N GLY A 46 45.24 -6.65 25.19
CA GLY A 46 46.56 -6.07 24.84
C GLY A 46 46.59 -4.54 24.82
N PRO A 47 47.84 -3.95 24.75
CA PRO A 47 48.05 -2.51 24.86
C PRO A 47 47.53 -1.71 23.64
N ASP A 48 47.36 -2.34 22.49
CA ASP A 48 46.95 -1.68 21.25
C ASP A 48 45.42 -1.63 21.10
N ASP A 49 44.68 -2.41 21.89
CA ASP A 49 43.21 -2.45 21.87
C ASP A 49 42.57 -1.95 23.17
N CYS A 50 42.92 -0.69 23.53
CA CYS A 50 42.48 -0.06 24.79
C CYS A 50 41.25 0.87 24.61
N LEU A 51 40.71 1.01 23.40
CA LEU A 51 39.54 1.81 23.15
C LEU A 51 38.25 1.05 23.47
N ASP A 52 37.16 1.78 23.71
CA ASP A 52 35.86 1.16 23.86
C ASP A 52 35.36 0.65 22.50
N HIS A 53 34.97 -0.61 22.42
CA HIS A 53 34.32 -1.16 21.26
C HIS A 53 32.87 -0.66 21.19
N SER A 54 32.35 -0.57 19.98
CA SER A 54 30.94 -0.23 19.77
C SER A 54 30.02 -1.17 20.56
N ALA A 55 29.09 -0.60 21.32
CA ALA A 55 28.05 -1.36 22.01
C ALA A 55 27.01 -1.95 21.04
N ARG A 56 27.12 -1.63 19.74
CA ARG A 56 26.18 -2.11 18.73
C ARG A 56 26.44 -3.62 18.47
N PRO A 57 25.41 -4.46 18.55
CA PRO A 57 25.53 -5.88 18.24
C PRO A 57 26.05 -6.09 16.82
N HIS A 58 26.95 -7.05 16.62
CA HIS A 58 27.47 -7.40 15.29
C HIS A 58 26.41 -8.06 14.41
N ARG A 59 25.47 -8.79 15.02
CA ARG A 59 24.31 -9.38 14.35
C ARG A 59 23.04 -8.69 14.83
N LEU A 60 22.24 -8.24 13.89
CA LEU A 60 20.94 -7.61 14.10
C LEU A 60 19.92 -8.47 13.34
N PRO A 61 19.23 -9.44 13.99
CA PRO A 61 18.31 -10.38 13.33
C PRO A 61 17.18 -9.67 12.54
N TRP A 62 16.84 -8.46 12.95
CA TRP A 62 15.81 -7.63 12.29
C TRP A 62 16.36 -6.72 11.17
N LYS A 63 17.67 -6.76 10.88
CA LYS A 63 18.25 -5.99 9.79
C LYS A 63 17.98 -6.70 8.47
N ALA A 64 17.45 -5.95 7.50
CA ALA A 64 17.27 -6.46 6.16
C ALA A 64 18.58 -7.00 5.56
N THR A 65 18.53 -8.16 4.93
CA THR A 65 19.64 -8.70 4.14
C THR A 65 19.81 -7.90 2.84
N GLU A 66 20.89 -8.12 2.12
CA GLU A 66 21.10 -7.41 0.83
C GLU A 66 20.08 -7.86 -0.23
N GLU A 67 19.68 -9.13 -0.24
CA GLU A 67 18.63 -9.65 -1.12
C GLU A 67 17.28 -9.01 -0.83
N GLU A 68 16.91 -8.90 0.45
CA GLU A 68 15.67 -8.25 0.89
C GLU A 68 15.65 -6.76 0.52
N ARG A 69 16.80 -6.07 0.66
CA ARG A 69 16.97 -4.69 0.22
C ARG A 69 16.78 -4.57 -1.29
N ALA A 70 17.39 -5.47 -2.06
CA ALA A 70 17.25 -5.51 -3.51
C ALA A 70 15.78 -5.71 -3.93
N VAL A 71 15.05 -6.62 -3.26
CA VAL A 71 13.61 -6.86 -3.49
C VAL A 71 12.78 -5.61 -3.22
N VAL A 72 12.99 -4.93 -2.08
CA VAL A 72 12.28 -3.68 -1.75
C VAL A 72 12.55 -2.60 -2.79
N CYS A 73 13.80 -2.46 -3.23
CA CYS A 73 14.19 -1.49 -4.26
C CYS A 73 13.62 -1.82 -5.63
N ALA A 74 13.62 -3.10 -6.02
CA ALA A 74 13.02 -3.56 -7.27
C ALA A 74 11.52 -3.31 -7.30
N LEU A 75 10.81 -3.63 -6.23
CA LEU A 75 9.38 -3.31 -6.08
C LEU A 75 9.12 -1.80 -6.20
N ARG A 76 9.93 -0.97 -5.55
CA ARG A 76 9.79 0.49 -5.64
C ARG A 76 9.97 1.00 -7.07
N ARG A 77 10.97 0.51 -7.81
CA ARG A 77 11.23 0.89 -9.19
C ARG A 77 10.13 0.41 -10.14
N ALA A 78 9.69 -0.85 -9.97
CA ALA A 78 8.68 -1.46 -10.84
C ALA A 78 7.28 -0.87 -10.65
N THR A 79 6.89 -0.53 -9.40
CA THR A 79 5.51 -0.15 -9.07
C THR A 79 5.33 1.34 -8.78
N ASN A 80 6.41 2.05 -8.47
CA ASN A 80 6.40 3.44 -7.98
C ASN A 80 5.41 3.66 -6.80
N PHE A 81 5.16 2.63 -5.99
CA PHE A 81 4.27 2.70 -4.84
C PHE A 81 4.69 3.80 -3.84
N ALA A 82 3.74 4.41 -3.15
CA ALA A 82 4.04 5.24 -2.00
C ALA A 82 4.65 4.38 -0.87
N LEU A 83 5.31 5.00 0.12
CA LEU A 83 5.96 4.26 1.21
C LEU A 83 4.96 3.36 1.95
N ASP A 84 3.76 3.86 2.24
CA ASP A 84 2.75 3.12 2.98
C ASP A 84 2.21 1.93 2.15
N ASP A 85 2.06 2.12 0.84
CA ASP A 85 1.64 1.08 -0.09
C ASP A 85 2.70 -0.02 -0.23
N LEU A 86 3.96 0.40 -0.35
CA LEU A 86 5.09 -0.52 -0.40
C LEU A 86 5.23 -1.31 0.91
N THR A 87 5.06 -0.64 2.06
CA THR A 87 5.08 -1.29 3.37
C THR A 87 3.97 -2.35 3.49
N PHE A 88 2.77 -2.02 3.02
CA PHE A 88 1.67 -2.97 3.01
C PHE A 88 2.00 -4.24 2.19
N VAL A 89 2.52 -4.07 0.98
CA VAL A 89 2.89 -5.20 0.12
C VAL A 89 4.04 -6.01 0.72
N VAL A 90 5.10 -5.35 1.17
CA VAL A 90 6.29 -5.99 1.74
C VAL A 90 5.96 -6.79 3.00
N ALA A 91 5.02 -6.31 3.84
CA ALA A 91 4.62 -7.01 5.06
C ALA A 91 4.04 -8.42 4.83
N HIS A 92 3.59 -8.74 3.60
CA HIS A 92 3.04 -10.08 3.29
C HIS A 92 4.12 -11.15 3.12
N PHE A 93 5.35 -10.77 2.79
CA PHE A 93 6.44 -11.73 2.55
C PHE A 93 7.73 -11.41 3.34
N LEU A 94 7.91 -10.17 3.83
CA LEU A 94 8.97 -9.75 4.73
C LEU A 94 8.38 -9.04 5.97
N PRO A 95 7.63 -9.74 6.83
CA PRO A 95 6.87 -9.15 7.92
C PRO A 95 7.74 -8.48 9.00
N HIS A 96 9.02 -8.82 9.08
CA HIS A 96 9.98 -8.22 10.01
C HIS A 96 10.43 -6.82 9.58
N LEU A 97 10.21 -6.43 8.31
CA LEU A 97 10.54 -5.10 7.82
C LEU A 97 9.39 -4.14 8.08
N ASN A 98 9.55 -3.30 9.08
CA ASN A 98 8.60 -2.24 9.36
C ASN A 98 8.78 -1.04 8.40
N ARG A 99 7.83 -0.09 8.45
CA ARG A 99 7.81 1.11 7.62
C ARG A 99 9.12 1.92 7.67
N ASP A 100 9.72 2.05 8.87
CA ASP A 100 10.95 2.80 9.05
C ASP A 100 12.17 2.09 8.47
N SER A 101 12.19 0.77 8.54
CA SER A 101 13.22 -0.05 7.89
C SER A 101 13.16 0.11 6.37
N ILE A 102 11.97 0.03 5.78
CA ILE A 102 11.76 0.23 4.34
C ILE A 102 12.15 1.66 3.95
N TRP A 103 11.76 2.68 4.73
CA TRP A 103 12.15 4.06 4.45
C TRP A 103 13.68 4.25 4.47
N ARG A 104 14.38 3.65 5.45
CA ARG A 104 15.86 3.72 5.52
C ARG A 104 16.51 3.05 4.31
N ILE A 105 15.99 1.91 3.87
CA ILE A 105 16.45 1.23 2.64
C ILE A 105 16.29 2.17 1.45
N LEU A 106 15.07 2.69 1.23
CA LEU A 106 14.80 3.59 0.11
C LEU A 106 15.63 4.87 0.15
N ARG A 107 15.91 5.40 1.34
CA ARG A 107 16.75 6.59 1.51
C ARG A 107 18.21 6.30 1.16
N ALA A 108 18.73 5.18 1.60
CA ALA A 108 20.11 4.76 1.30
C ALA A 108 20.35 4.56 -0.21
N GLU A 109 19.32 4.08 -0.92
CA GLU A 109 19.35 3.81 -2.37
C GLU A 109 18.87 4.99 -3.23
N GLY A 110 18.64 6.18 -2.64
CA GLY A 110 18.17 7.36 -3.37
C GLY A 110 16.72 7.26 -3.87
N LEU A 111 15.95 6.26 -3.43
CA LEU A 111 14.58 5.97 -3.87
C LEU A 111 13.49 6.53 -2.94
N SER A 112 13.86 7.36 -1.97
CA SER A 112 12.92 7.94 -0.98
C SER A 112 11.91 8.88 -1.63
N ARG A 113 12.30 9.62 -2.66
CA ARG A 113 11.41 10.50 -3.43
C ARG A 113 10.91 9.79 -4.67
N ARG A 114 9.61 9.88 -4.91
CA ARG A 114 9.02 9.45 -6.19
C ARG A 114 9.27 10.53 -7.24
N PRO A 115 9.49 10.16 -8.51
CA PRO A 115 9.47 11.15 -9.58
C PRO A 115 8.13 11.90 -9.55
N PRO A 116 8.11 13.21 -9.78
CA PRO A 116 6.87 13.96 -9.84
C PRO A 116 5.98 13.37 -10.95
N PRO A 117 4.65 13.31 -10.74
CA PRO A 117 3.75 12.97 -11.82
C PRO A 117 3.92 14.01 -12.94
N SER A 118 3.95 13.57 -14.18
CA SER A 118 4.18 14.39 -15.38
C SER A 118 2.98 15.31 -15.72
N SER A 119 2.47 16.07 -14.76
CA SER A 119 1.41 17.06 -15.02
C SER A 119 1.62 18.32 -14.20
N ASP A 120 1.90 19.40 -14.91
CA ASP A 120 1.90 20.80 -14.46
C ASP A 120 0.49 21.32 -14.10
N LYS A 121 -0.20 20.70 -13.15
CA LYS A 121 -1.47 21.24 -12.66
C LYS A 121 -1.28 21.91 -11.30
N PRO A 122 -1.54 23.21 -11.16
CA PRO A 122 -1.41 23.93 -9.90
C PRO A 122 -2.34 23.33 -8.82
N ARG A 123 -1.82 23.21 -7.58
CA ARG A 123 -2.62 22.81 -6.42
C ARG A 123 -3.64 23.90 -6.10
N ARG A 124 -4.91 23.65 -6.38
CA ARG A 124 -6.02 24.53 -5.97
C ARG A 124 -6.47 24.18 -4.55
N GLY A 125 -6.87 25.22 -3.79
CA GLY A 125 -7.26 25.14 -2.39
C GLY A 125 -8.39 24.15 -2.07
N GLN A 126 -8.37 23.63 -0.84
CA GLN A 126 -9.36 22.68 -0.33
C GLN A 126 -10.70 23.40 -0.08
N GLY A 127 -11.70 23.11 -0.90
CA GLY A 127 -13.09 23.46 -0.60
C GLY A 127 -13.69 22.52 0.47
N THR A 128 -14.51 23.04 1.35
CA THR A 128 -15.30 22.25 2.31
C THR A 128 -16.38 21.47 1.57
N PHE A 129 -16.31 20.15 1.62
CA PHE A 129 -17.32 19.28 1.02
C PHE A 129 -18.42 18.95 2.02
N LYS A 130 -19.69 19.03 1.58
CA LYS A 130 -20.83 18.56 2.35
C LYS A 130 -20.63 17.07 2.72
N GLU A 131 -20.81 16.74 3.99
CA GLU A 131 -20.74 15.35 4.44
C GLU A 131 -21.98 14.57 4.00
N TYR A 132 -21.74 13.39 3.43
CA TYR A 132 -22.77 12.41 3.08
C TYR A 132 -22.49 11.10 3.80
N ASP A 133 -23.52 10.29 4.02
CA ASP A 133 -23.36 8.92 4.53
C ASP A 133 -23.04 7.94 3.38
N LEU A 134 -22.97 6.64 3.64
CA LEU A 134 -22.78 5.61 2.61
C LEU A 134 -23.83 5.71 1.52
N GLY A 135 -23.42 5.40 0.28
CA GLY A 135 -24.29 5.34 -0.88
C GLY A 135 -24.20 6.55 -1.81
N PHE A 136 -23.38 7.57 -1.49
CA PHE A 136 -23.06 8.62 -2.47
C PHE A 136 -21.89 8.16 -3.33
N VAL A 137 -22.17 7.64 -4.52
CA VAL A 137 -21.20 7.02 -5.41
C VAL A 137 -20.87 7.93 -6.60
N HIS A 138 -19.57 8.11 -6.84
CA HIS A 138 -19.07 8.74 -8.07
C HIS A 138 -18.79 7.65 -9.09
N ILE A 139 -19.27 7.82 -10.32
CA ILE A 139 -18.98 6.96 -11.46
C ILE A 139 -18.12 7.71 -12.46
N ASP A 140 -17.11 7.03 -12.98
CA ASP A 140 -16.21 7.56 -13.99
C ASP A 140 -15.75 6.45 -14.94
N ILE A 141 -15.34 6.82 -16.13
CA ILE A 141 -14.87 5.89 -17.16
C ILE A 141 -13.47 6.29 -17.57
N LYS A 142 -12.55 5.33 -17.48
CA LYS A 142 -11.16 5.52 -17.90
C LYS A 142 -10.85 4.65 -19.12
N HIS A 143 -10.32 5.28 -20.16
CA HIS A 143 -9.79 4.55 -21.31
C HIS A 143 -8.55 3.77 -20.91
N LEU A 144 -8.55 2.48 -21.18
CA LEU A 144 -7.41 1.60 -20.95
C LEU A 144 -6.43 1.63 -22.14
N PRO A 145 -5.15 1.33 -21.92
CA PRO A 145 -4.20 1.16 -23.01
C PRO A 145 -4.67 0.08 -24.00
N LYS A 146 -4.44 0.31 -25.28
CA LYS A 146 -4.72 -0.69 -26.32
C LYS A 146 -3.71 -1.85 -26.18
N LEU A 147 -4.17 -2.99 -25.71
CA LEU A 147 -3.38 -4.21 -25.64
C LEU A 147 -3.61 -5.05 -26.90
N ARG A 148 -2.57 -5.76 -27.33
CA ARG A 148 -2.70 -6.77 -28.38
C ARG A 148 -3.47 -7.97 -27.82
N THR A 149 -4.46 -8.43 -28.56
CA THR A 149 -5.12 -9.71 -28.33
C THR A 149 -4.26 -10.87 -28.85
N ALA A 150 -4.61 -12.11 -28.52
CA ALA A 150 -3.93 -13.29 -29.01
C ALA A 150 -3.91 -13.38 -30.55
N ASP A 151 -4.93 -12.83 -31.18
CA ASP A 151 -5.14 -12.72 -32.63
C ASP A 151 -4.34 -11.56 -33.28
N GLY A 152 -3.55 -10.83 -32.50
CA GLY A 152 -2.74 -9.70 -32.98
C GLY A 152 -3.49 -8.38 -33.11
N GLU A 153 -4.79 -8.35 -32.91
CA GLU A 153 -5.60 -7.13 -32.94
C GLU A 153 -5.37 -6.26 -31.71
N ARG A 154 -5.44 -4.93 -31.89
CA ARG A 154 -5.39 -3.94 -30.81
C ARG A 154 -6.80 -3.49 -30.47
N ARG A 155 -7.38 -4.04 -29.39
CA ARG A 155 -8.70 -3.62 -28.90
C ARG A 155 -8.60 -2.52 -27.83
N LYS A 156 -9.48 -1.54 -27.95
CA LYS A 156 -9.72 -0.51 -26.93
C LYS A 156 -10.68 -1.08 -25.87
N ARG A 157 -10.37 -0.89 -24.60
CA ARG A 157 -11.22 -1.30 -23.46
C ARG A 157 -11.39 -0.11 -22.53
N TYR A 158 -12.42 -0.18 -21.72
CA TYR A 158 -12.83 0.88 -20.82
C TYR A 158 -12.95 0.35 -19.39
N LEU A 159 -12.34 1.07 -18.46
CA LEU A 159 -12.46 0.80 -17.04
C LEU A 159 -13.56 1.69 -16.45
N TYR A 160 -14.63 1.07 -16.03
CA TYR A 160 -15.68 1.70 -15.27
C TYR A 160 -15.33 1.65 -13.79
N VAL A 161 -15.46 2.76 -13.09
CA VAL A 161 -15.11 2.94 -11.69
C VAL A 161 -16.30 3.50 -10.93
N ALA A 162 -16.70 2.87 -9.84
CA ALA A 162 -17.67 3.39 -8.90
C ALA A 162 -16.99 3.52 -7.52
N ILE A 163 -16.95 4.71 -6.94
CA ILE A 163 -16.32 4.98 -5.65
C ILE A 163 -17.29 5.68 -4.69
N ASP A 164 -17.53 5.08 -3.53
CA ASP A 164 -18.32 5.70 -2.47
C ASP A 164 -17.58 6.87 -1.82
N ARG A 165 -18.28 7.99 -1.67
CA ARG A 165 -17.70 9.21 -1.16
C ARG A 165 -17.28 9.13 0.31
N ARG A 166 -18.04 8.42 1.15
CA ARG A 166 -17.79 8.31 2.60
C ARG A 166 -16.71 7.31 2.91
N SER A 167 -16.86 6.09 2.42
CA SER A 167 -15.99 4.98 2.77
C SER A 167 -14.77 4.83 1.86
N ARG A 168 -14.78 5.49 0.70
CA ARG A 168 -13.80 5.25 -0.38
C ARG A 168 -13.86 3.81 -0.93
N SER A 169 -14.90 3.06 -0.62
CA SER A 169 -15.11 1.73 -1.16
C SER A 169 -15.31 1.80 -2.67
N VAL A 170 -14.65 0.90 -3.40
CA VAL A 170 -14.59 0.94 -4.87
C VAL A 170 -15.14 -0.36 -5.45
N HIS A 171 -15.85 -0.24 -6.57
CA HIS A 171 -16.17 -1.31 -7.49
C HIS A 171 -15.63 -0.98 -8.87
N LEU A 172 -15.05 -1.96 -9.56
CA LEU A 172 -14.43 -1.84 -10.87
C LEU A 172 -14.99 -2.88 -11.83
N ALA A 173 -15.20 -2.50 -13.09
CA ALA A 173 -15.45 -3.42 -14.18
C ALA A 173 -14.78 -2.95 -15.47
N VAL A 174 -14.32 -3.89 -16.29
CA VAL A 174 -13.81 -3.65 -17.64
C VAL A 174 -14.92 -3.95 -18.64
N LYS A 175 -15.17 -3.02 -19.54
CA LYS A 175 -16.15 -3.17 -20.64
C LYS A 175 -15.47 -2.93 -21.98
N ASP A 176 -16.11 -3.44 -23.04
CA ASP A 176 -15.56 -3.32 -24.40
C ASP A 176 -15.85 -1.95 -25.03
N ASP A 177 -16.88 -1.25 -24.55
CA ASP A 177 -17.34 0.01 -25.06
C ASP A 177 -17.74 1.00 -23.97
N GLU A 178 -18.01 2.25 -24.40
CA GLU A 178 -18.48 3.37 -23.58
C GLU A 178 -19.89 3.77 -24.02
N THR A 179 -20.79 2.79 -24.07
CA THR A 179 -22.18 2.97 -24.47
C THR A 179 -23.10 3.14 -23.26
N GLU A 180 -24.30 3.70 -23.49
CA GLU A 180 -25.39 3.77 -22.51
C GLU A 180 -25.68 2.40 -21.90
N LYS A 181 -25.75 1.36 -22.76
CA LYS A 181 -26.01 -0.03 -22.34
C LYS A 181 -24.94 -0.53 -21.36
N SER A 182 -23.67 -0.30 -21.66
CA SER A 182 -22.56 -0.67 -20.80
C SER A 182 -22.52 0.13 -19.49
N ALA A 183 -22.85 1.42 -19.54
CA ALA A 183 -22.97 2.26 -18.34
C ALA A 183 -24.10 1.79 -17.41
N ILE A 184 -25.28 1.46 -17.96
CA ILE A 184 -26.42 0.92 -17.21
C ILE A 184 -26.07 -0.46 -16.61
N ALA A 185 -25.46 -1.33 -17.40
CA ALA A 185 -25.03 -2.64 -16.90
C ALA A 185 -24.05 -2.50 -15.74
N PHE A 186 -23.06 -1.61 -15.86
CA PHE A 186 -22.12 -1.33 -14.79
C PHE A 186 -22.78 -0.75 -13.54
N LEU A 187 -23.75 0.18 -13.69
CA LEU A 187 -24.47 0.74 -12.55
C LEU A 187 -25.21 -0.33 -11.76
N ARG A 188 -25.90 -1.27 -12.45
CA ARG A 188 -26.57 -2.40 -11.80
C ARG A 188 -25.59 -3.35 -11.11
N GLU A 189 -24.46 -3.62 -11.75
CA GLU A 189 -23.38 -4.44 -11.21
C GLU A 189 -22.79 -3.79 -9.95
N ALA A 190 -22.51 -2.49 -9.97
CA ALA A 190 -22.00 -1.73 -8.81
C ALA A 190 -23.03 -1.71 -7.67
N ALA A 191 -24.32 -1.48 -7.98
CA ALA A 191 -25.40 -1.49 -7.00
C ALA A 191 -25.55 -2.87 -6.32
N ALA A 192 -25.34 -3.95 -7.05
CA ALA A 192 -25.35 -5.31 -6.48
C ALA A 192 -24.07 -5.62 -5.68
N ALA A 193 -22.91 -5.12 -6.09
CA ALA A 193 -21.63 -5.38 -5.45
C ALA A 193 -21.40 -4.62 -4.13
N PHE A 194 -21.96 -3.41 -4.00
CA PHE A 194 -21.84 -2.66 -2.74
C PHE A 194 -22.74 -3.27 -1.65
N PRO A 195 -22.23 -3.43 -0.41
CA PRO A 195 -23.02 -3.94 0.71
C PRO A 195 -24.01 -2.90 1.28
N PHE A 196 -24.08 -1.72 0.67
CA PHE A 196 -25.00 -0.63 1.02
C PHE A 196 -25.81 -0.17 -0.18
N ARG A 197 -26.96 0.45 0.07
CA ARG A 197 -27.83 1.02 -0.98
C ARG A 197 -27.19 2.25 -1.59
N LEU A 198 -27.32 2.42 -2.89
CA LEU A 198 -27.02 3.68 -3.56
C LEU A 198 -28.08 4.73 -3.16
N THR A 199 -27.64 5.90 -2.75
CA THR A 199 -28.52 7.06 -2.44
C THR A 199 -28.34 8.18 -3.45
N HIS A 200 -27.14 8.34 -3.98
CA HIS A 200 -26.79 9.32 -4.99
C HIS A 200 -25.77 8.72 -5.95
N VAL A 201 -25.92 9.02 -7.21
CA VAL A 201 -24.96 8.71 -8.25
C VAL A 201 -24.51 10.02 -8.90
N LEU A 202 -23.22 10.31 -8.85
CA LEU A 202 -22.60 11.45 -9.51
C LEU A 202 -21.75 10.94 -10.67
N ALA A 203 -22.06 11.38 -11.89
CA ALA A 203 -21.25 11.12 -13.07
C ALA A 203 -20.87 12.43 -13.76
N ASP A 204 -19.94 12.38 -14.69
CA ASP A 204 -19.63 13.51 -15.57
C ASP A 204 -20.68 13.65 -16.68
N ASN A 205 -20.44 14.57 -17.63
CA ASN A 205 -21.31 14.79 -18.78
C ASN A 205 -20.95 13.88 -19.97
N GLY A 206 -20.41 12.69 -19.72
CA GLY A 206 -20.11 11.71 -20.76
C GLY A 206 -21.36 11.27 -21.54
N SER A 207 -21.23 11.04 -22.83
CA SER A 207 -22.35 10.70 -23.74
C SER A 207 -23.10 9.43 -23.36
N CYS A 208 -22.52 8.54 -22.59
CA CYS A 208 -23.14 7.31 -22.10
C CYS A 208 -24.06 7.50 -20.89
N PHE A 209 -23.98 8.66 -20.20
CA PHE A 209 -24.80 8.99 -19.03
C PHE A 209 -26.06 9.76 -19.45
N THR A 210 -26.93 9.07 -20.14
CA THR A 210 -28.15 9.56 -20.80
C THR A 210 -29.34 9.65 -19.82
N PRO A 211 -30.49 10.22 -20.27
CA PRO A 211 -31.73 10.14 -19.51
C PRO A 211 -32.18 8.69 -19.15
N ALA A 212 -31.83 7.69 -19.98
CA ALA A 212 -32.11 6.29 -19.64
C ALA A 212 -31.25 5.82 -18.45
N PHE A 213 -29.97 6.22 -18.39
CA PHE A 213 -29.13 5.96 -17.23
C PHE A 213 -29.69 6.62 -15.97
N ALA A 214 -30.18 7.86 -16.06
CA ALA A 214 -30.82 8.57 -14.94
C ALA A 214 -32.07 7.84 -14.45
N ARG A 215 -32.91 7.31 -15.35
CA ARG A 215 -34.09 6.48 -14.97
C ARG A 215 -33.67 5.25 -14.17
N VAL A 216 -32.61 4.55 -14.59
CA VAL A 216 -32.12 3.39 -13.85
C VAL A 216 -31.57 3.76 -12.47
N CYS A 217 -30.95 4.93 -12.32
CA CYS A 217 -30.58 5.44 -10.99
C CYS A 217 -31.81 5.56 -10.09
N HIS A 218 -32.89 6.17 -10.58
CA HIS A 218 -34.16 6.30 -9.84
C HIS A 218 -34.81 4.95 -9.51
N GLU A 219 -34.80 3.99 -10.46
CA GLU A 219 -35.26 2.62 -10.21
C GLU A 219 -34.49 1.94 -9.05
N LEU A 220 -33.22 2.25 -8.90
CA LEU A 220 -32.36 1.77 -7.81
C LEU A 220 -32.51 2.60 -6.51
N GLY A 221 -33.39 3.61 -6.51
CA GLY A 221 -33.62 4.51 -5.37
C GLY A 221 -32.52 5.55 -5.17
N ALA A 222 -31.72 5.85 -6.18
CA ALA A 222 -30.63 6.80 -6.13
C ALA A 222 -30.95 8.09 -6.90
N GLU A 223 -30.63 9.24 -6.30
CA GLU A 223 -30.69 10.53 -6.98
C GLU A 223 -29.51 10.66 -7.95
N TYR A 224 -29.79 10.91 -9.22
CA TYR A 224 -28.77 11.14 -10.23
C TYR A 224 -28.34 12.59 -10.27
N ARG A 225 -27.02 12.84 -10.30
CA ARG A 225 -26.42 14.17 -10.39
C ARG A 225 -25.31 14.20 -11.43
N HIS A 226 -25.20 15.31 -12.15
CA HIS A 226 -24.08 15.61 -13.01
C HIS A 226 -23.03 16.47 -12.29
N THR A 227 -21.77 16.31 -12.66
CA THR A 227 -20.73 17.27 -12.30
C THR A 227 -21.00 18.59 -13.02
N LYS A 228 -20.89 19.70 -12.29
CA LYS A 228 -20.99 21.03 -12.93
C LYS A 228 -19.86 21.19 -13.94
N PRO A 229 -20.14 21.71 -15.16
CA PRO A 229 -19.08 22.06 -16.10
C PRO A 229 -18.02 22.93 -15.42
N TYR A 230 -16.74 22.71 -15.73
CA TYR A 230 -15.61 23.47 -15.19
C TYR A 230 -15.43 23.43 -13.66
N SER A 231 -16.03 22.46 -12.96
CA SER A 231 -15.87 22.25 -11.51
C SER A 231 -15.03 21.00 -11.19
N PRO A 232 -13.70 21.04 -11.35
CA PRO A 232 -12.83 19.88 -11.14
C PRO A 232 -12.82 19.39 -9.68
N HIS A 233 -13.30 20.20 -8.74
CA HIS A 233 -13.39 19.83 -7.33
C HIS A 233 -14.37 18.68 -7.02
N THR A 234 -15.37 18.46 -7.88
CA THR A 234 -16.40 17.44 -7.66
C THR A 234 -15.90 16.03 -8.03
N ASN A 235 -14.92 15.92 -8.92
CA ASN A 235 -14.41 14.63 -9.42
C ASN A 235 -13.00 14.24 -8.91
N GLY A 236 -12.38 15.11 -8.10
CA GLY A 236 -11.00 14.93 -7.62
C GLY A 236 -10.74 13.65 -6.80
N MET A 237 -11.80 12.97 -6.36
CA MET A 237 -11.70 11.68 -5.67
C MET A 237 -11.47 10.55 -6.67
N VAL A 238 -12.26 10.50 -7.73
CA VAL A 238 -12.16 9.50 -8.80
C VAL A 238 -10.89 9.73 -9.60
N GLU A 239 -10.52 11.00 -9.88
CA GLU A 239 -9.25 11.32 -10.54
C GLU A 239 -8.04 10.78 -9.78
N ARG A 240 -8.01 10.93 -8.44
CA ARG A 240 -6.94 10.36 -7.59
C ARG A 240 -6.94 8.84 -7.62
N PHE A 241 -8.10 8.22 -7.61
CA PHE A 241 -8.22 6.77 -7.74
C PHE A 241 -7.73 6.30 -9.12
N ASN A 242 -8.16 6.95 -10.20
CA ASN A 242 -7.70 6.67 -11.56
C ASN A 242 -6.19 6.88 -11.74
N GLY A 243 -5.61 7.87 -11.03
CA GLY A 243 -4.17 8.06 -10.93
C GLY A 243 -3.46 6.87 -10.29
N ARG A 244 -4.04 6.25 -9.25
CA ARG A 244 -3.51 5.03 -8.64
C ARG A 244 -3.60 3.83 -9.57
N VAL A 245 -4.73 3.62 -10.24
CA VAL A 245 -4.85 2.56 -11.26
C VAL A 245 -3.77 2.75 -12.33
N GLY A 246 -3.56 3.99 -12.79
CA GLY A 246 -2.50 4.30 -13.74
C GLY A 246 -1.10 3.93 -13.25
N SER A 247 -0.76 4.27 -12.01
CA SER A 247 0.58 4.05 -11.47
C SER A 247 0.81 2.65 -10.90
N GLU A 248 -0.22 2.01 -10.36
CA GLU A 248 -0.09 0.75 -9.63
C GLU A 248 -0.42 -0.48 -10.50
N VAL A 249 -1.31 -0.34 -11.48
CA VAL A 249 -1.72 -1.43 -12.38
C VAL A 249 -1.18 -1.22 -13.79
N LEU A 250 -1.46 -0.07 -14.40
CA LEU A 250 -1.07 0.20 -15.80
C LEU A 250 0.42 0.52 -15.96
N GLY A 251 1.14 0.76 -14.87
CA GLY A 251 2.61 0.85 -14.84
C GLY A 251 3.32 -0.51 -14.92
N ILE A 252 2.59 -1.62 -14.86
CA ILE A 252 3.12 -2.98 -14.99
C ILE A 252 3.04 -3.39 -16.46
N THR A 253 4.02 -4.15 -16.95
CA THR A 253 3.94 -4.73 -18.28
C THR A 253 2.82 -5.77 -18.34
N ILE A 254 1.80 -5.53 -19.17
CA ILE A 254 0.62 -6.36 -19.30
C ILE A 254 0.58 -6.95 -20.70
N HIS A 255 0.48 -8.27 -20.80
CA HIS A 255 0.58 -9.00 -22.06
C HIS A 255 -0.79 -9.40 -22.65
N SER A 256 -1.87 -9.37 -21.85
CA SER A 256 -3.21 -9.74 -22.33
C SER A 256 -4.33 -9.03 -21.57
N HIS A 257 -5.51 -8.95 -22.21
CA HIS A 257 -6.71 -8.41 -21.56
C HIS A 257 -7.15 -9.23 -20.35
N ALA A 258 -7.04 -10.55 -20.39
CA ALA A 258 -7.36 -11.43 -19.27
C ALA A 258 -6.42 -11.18 -18.07
N GLN A 259 -5.13 -10.93 -18.33
CA GLN A 259 -4.18 -10.55 -17.29
C GLN A 259 -4.55 -9.18 -16.68
N LEU A 260 -4.89 -8.19 -17.52
CA LEU A 260 -5.32 -6.87 -17.05
C LEU A 260 -6.56 -6.96 -16.15
N GLU A 261 -7.59 -7.70 -16.56
CA GLU A 261 -8.81 -7.89 -15.77
C GLU A 261 -8.54 -8.57 -14.42
N ARG A 262 -7.65 -9.57 -14.40
CA ARG A 262 -7.24 -10.25 -13.16
C ARG A 262 -6.51 -9.30 -12.23
N LEU A 263 -5.58 -8.50 -12.76
CA LEU A 263 -4.85 -7.48 -11.98
C LEU A 263 -5.80 -6.42 -11.43
N LEU A 264 -6.76 -5.94 -12.22
CA LEU A 264 -7.75 -4.95 -11.77
C LEU A 264 -8.69 -5.51 -10.70
N ARG A 265 -9.13 -6.77 -10.81
CA ARG A 265 -9.90 -7.43 -9.75
C ARG A 265 -9.11 -7.56 -8.45
N GLY A 266 -7.85 -8.01 -8.55
CA GLY A 266 -6.95 -8.08 -7.39
C GLY A 266 -6.69 -6.71 -6.78
N PHE A 267 -6.46 -5.69 -7.60
CA PHE A 267 -6.30 -4.31 -7.16
C PHE A 267 -7.55 -3.78 -6.45
N ASN A 268 -8.76 -4.07 -6.97
CA ASN A 268 -10.01 -3.67 -6.33
C ASN A 268 -10.14 -4.24 -4.91
N ALA A 269 -9.90 -5.55 -4.76
CA ALA A 269 -9.93 -6.20 -3.46
C ALA A 269 -8.86 -5.63 -2.50
N ALA A 270 -7.62 -5.50 -2.97
CA ALA A 270 -6.53 -4.95 -2.18
C ALA A 270 -6.78 -3.48 -1.78
N TYR A 271 -7.33 -2.66 -2.67
CA TYR A 271 -7.66 -1.26 -2.39
C TYR A 271 -8.69 -1.14 -1.26
N ASN A 272 -9.76 -1.94 -1.30
CA ASN A 272 -10.82 -1.92 -0.29
C ASN A 272 -10.35 -2.45 1.09
N ALA A 273 -9.37 -3.36 1.10
CA ALA A 273 -8.78 -3.92 2.31
C ALA A 273 -7.58 -3.11 2.84
N ARG A 274 -7.11 -2.08 2.12
CA ARG A 274 -5.93 -1.30 2.50
C ARG A 274 -6.28 -0.10 3.37
N ARG A 275 -5.51 0.12 4.45
CA ARG A 275 -5.65 1.29 5.31
C ARG A 275 -5.37 2.57 4.54
N GLN A 276 -6.18 3.59 4.75
CA GLN A 276 -6.07 4.89 4.08
C GLN A 276 -5.97 6.02 5.08
N ARG A 277 -5.02 6.93 4.87
CA ARG A 277 -4.85 8.10 5.74
C ARG A 277 -6.09 9.00 5.76
N VAL A 278 -6.80 9.12 4.64
CA VAL A 278 -8.04 9.90 4.53
C VAL A 278 -9.21 9.30 5.32
N LEU A 279 -9.08 8.06 5.77
CA LEU A 279 -10.03 7.33 6.61
C LEU A 279 -9.47 7.11 8.02
N ASP A 280 -8.59 7.99 8.48
CA ASP A 280 -7.95 7.91 9.81
C ASP A 280 -7.29 6.55 10.08
N GLY A 281 -6.66 5.99 9.06
CA GLY A 281 -5.97 4.71 9.12
C GLY A 281 -6.87 3.46 9.03
N LYS A 282 -8.17 3.65 8.79
CA LYS A 282 -9.10 2.54 8.53
C LYS A 282 -9.07 2.12 7.06
N THR A 283 -9.55 0.90 6.80
CA THR A 283 -9.80 0.43 5.45
C THR A 283 -11.19 0.86 4.98
N PRO A 284 -11.44 0.98 3.66
CA PRO A 284 -12.79 1.17 3.13
C PRO A 284 -13.80 0.15 3.67
N ASP A 285 -13.44 -1.13 3.72
CA ASP A 285 -14.30 -2.20 4.21
C ASP A 285 -14.62 -2.05 5.71
N GLN A 286 -13.65 -1.62 6.54
CA GLN A 286 -13.89 -1.32 7.96
C GLN A 286 -14.89 -0.17 8.13
N VAL A 287 -14.73 0.93 7.37
CA VAL A 287 -15.66 2.07 7.43
C VAL A 287 -17.07 1.65 7.03
N VAL A 288 -17.20 0.84 5.98
CA VAL A 288 -18.50 0.31 5.55
C VAL A 288 -19.12 -0.54 6.65
N ALA A 289 -18.38 -1.50 7.22
CA ALA A 289 -18.87 -2.38 8.28
C ALA A 289 -19.33 -1.59 9.51
N GLU A 290 -18.55 -0.62 9.98
CA GLU A 290 -18.90 0.24 11.12
C GLU A 290 -20.19 1.04 10.84
N ARG A 291 -20.34 1.62 9.65
CA ARG A 291 -21.51 2.40 9.27
C ARG A 291 -22.76 1.56 9.13
N LEU A 292 -22.68 0.38 8.56
CA LEU A 292 -23.80 -0.55 8.46
C LEU A 292 -24.23 -1.09 9.82
N LYS A 293 -23.28 -1.31 10.74
CA LYS A 293 -23.59 -1.67 12.12
C LYS A 293 -24.36 -0.55 12.84
N ALA A 294 -23.93 0.72 12.63
CA ALA A 294 -24.59 1.88 13.22
C ALA A 294 -25.95 2.21 12.59
N ARG A 295 -26.11 1.95 11.29
CA ARG A 295 -27.30 2.31 10.49
C ARG A 295 -27.69 1.19 9.52
N ARG A 296 -28.32 0.13 10.05
CA ARG A 296 -28.75 -1.04 9.26
C ARG A 296 -29.62 -0.72 8.05
N LYS A 297 -30.42 0.36 8.10
CA LYS A 297 -31.24 0.81 6.95
C LYS A 297 -30.45 1.19 5.70
N LEU A 298 -29.14 1.44 5.83
CA LEU A 298 -28.26 1.70 4.70
C LEU A 298 -27.81 0.41 3.99
N ALA A 299 -28.01 -0.76 4.62
CA ALA A 299 -27.61 -2.04 4.04
C ALA A 299 -28.36 -2.32 2.73
N ASN A 300 -27.66 -2.91 1.77
CA ASN A 300 -28.27 -3.40 0.55
C ASN A 300 -29.11 -4.64 0.87
N PRO A 301 -30.41 -4.69 0.51
CA PRO A 301 -31.26 -5.85 0.79
C PRO A 301 -30.91 -7.09 -0.05
N LYS A 302 -30.17 -6.90 -1.16
CA LYS A 302 -29.76 -7.98 -2.07
C LYS A 302 -28.30 -7.79 -2.49
N PRO A 303 -27.33 -7.89 -1.55
CA PRO A 303 -25.94 -7.84 -1.96
C PRO A 303 -25.63 -9.11 -2.75
N HIS A 304 -25.24 -9.02 -4.00
CA HIS A 304 -24.53 -10.10 -4.68
C HIS A 304 -23.13 -10.19 -4.07
N GLY A 305 -22.80 -11.38 -3.54
CA GLY A 305 -21.62 -11.61 -2.74
C GLY A 305 -20.34 -11.00 -3.37
N ARG A 306 -19.73 -10.09 -2.66
CA ARG A 306 -18.28 -9.99 -2.73
C ARG A 306 -17.75 -11.32 -2.20
N ALA A 307 -16.81 -11.94 -2.92
CA ALA A 307 -16.04 -13.04 -2.36
C ALA A 307 -15.59 -12.64 -0.94
N GLY A 308 -16.15 -13.30 0.06
CA GLY A 308 -15.81 -13.03 1.45
C GLY A 308 -14.35 -13.41 1.70
N PRO A 309 -13.73 -12.98 2.82
CA PRO A 309 -12.38 -13.40 3.19
C PRO A 309 -12.17 -14.90 3.08
N ALA A 310 -13.19 -15.71 3.41
CA ALA A 310 -13.17 -17.16 3.29
C ALA A 310 -13.13 -17.67 1.84
N GLU A 311 -13.76 -16.98 0.88
CA GLU A 311 -13.69 -17.33 -0.54
C GLU A 311 -12.39 -16.89 -1.18
N ILE A 312 -11.80 -15.77 -0.70
CA ILE A 312 -10.46 -15.32 -1.09
C ILE A 312 -9.42 -16.32 -0.59
N ASP A 313 -9.53 -16.80 0.64
CA ASP A 313 -8.65 -17.82 1.21
C ASP A 313 -8.86 -19.21 0.55
N ALA A 314 -10.07 -19.55 0.14
CA ALA A 314 -10.36 -20.76 -0.62
C ALA A 314 -9.76 -20.68 -2.04
N ALA A 315 -9.93 -19.56 -2.73
CA ALA A 315 -9.32 -19.32 -4.05
C ALA A 315 -7.77 -19.32 -3.98
N ARG A 316 -7.20 -18.82 -2.88
CA ARG A 316 -5.75 -18.85 -2.64
C ARG A 316 -5.25 -20.28 -2.42
N ARG A 317 -5.92 -21.07 -1.59
CA ARG A 317 -5.60 -22.51 -1.37
C ARG A 317 -5.71 -23.33 -2.65
N THR A 318 -6.73 -23.07 -3.48
CA THR A 318 -6.87 -23.75 -4.78
C THR A 318 -5.76 -23.37 -5.75
N ALA A 319 -5.30 -22.11 -5.71
CA ALA A 319 -4.18 -21.63 -6.55
C ALA A 319 -2.83 -22.17 -6.05
N GLU A 320 -2.65 -22.37 -4.75
CA GLU A 320 -1.47 -22.99 -4.16
C GLU A 320 -1.41 -24.50 -4.47
N ALA A 321 -2.53 -25.21 -4.33
CA ALA A 321 -2.65 -26.62 -4.70
C ALA A 321 -2.41 -26.88 -6.21
N ALA A 322 -2.86 -25.97 -7.07
CA ALA A 322 -2.59 -26.06 -8.53
C ALA A 322 -1.13 -25.83 -8.89
N LYS A 323 -0.35 -25.14 -8.04
CA LYS A 323 1.10 -24.96 -8.23
C LYS A 323 1.89 -26.20 -7.80
N GLU A 324 1.46 -26.89 -6.75
CA GLU A 324 2.09 -28.13 -6.29
C GLU A 324 1.93 -29.29 -7.29
N VAL A 325 0.78 -29.34 -8.01
CA VAL A 325 0.54 -30.36 -9.06
C VAL A 325 1.32 -30.10 -10.35
N SER A 326 1.85 -28.88 -10.55
CA SER A 326 2.56 -28.47 -11.77
C SER A 326 4.10 -28.54 -11.65
N GLN A 327 4.66 -29.06 -10.58
CA GLN A 327 6.08 -29.36 -10.51
C GLN A 327 6.31 -30.80 -11.05
N PRO A 328 6.99 -30.98 -12.19
CA PRO A 328 7.39 -32.30 -12.61
C PRO A 328 8.49 -32.81 -11.66
N ASP A 329 8.28 -34.03 -11.17
CA ASP A 329 9.30 -34.80 -10.45
C ASP A 329 10.61 -34.80 -11.26
N SER A 330 11.66 -34.28 -10.64
CA SER A 330 13.02 -34.30 -11.16
C SER A 330 13.80 -35.43 -10.50
#